data_a1b44e000378f5c6a087e695d4a81f16
#
_entry.id   a1b44e000378f5c6a087e695d4a81f16
#
_cell.length_a   1.000
_cell.length_b   1.000
_cell.length_c   1.000
_cell.angle_alpha   90.00
_cell.angle_beta   90.00
_cell.angle_gamma   90.00
#
_symmetry.space_group_name_H-M   'P 1'
#
loop_
_entity.id
_entity.type
_entity.pdbx_description
1 polymer ?
#
loop_
_entity_poly.entity_id
_entity_poly.type
_entity_poly.pdbx_seq_one_letter_code
_entity_poly.pdbx_strand_id
1 'polypeptide(L)'
;MFVKKADFRPFEKKVWLASPTMHGEELKYMKEAYDTNWMSTVGENINEVERIAAEKAGVKYAVALASCTPALHLCVKLAGEKLYGKPAISHGAVEGKRVFCSDMTFDATLNPGARI
;
A
#
# COMPACT_ATOMS: atom_id res chain seq x y z
N MET A 1 -4.96 34.81 -9.15
CA MET A 1 -4.21 35.35 -7.98
C MET A 1 -2.88 34.64 -7.96
N PHE A 2 -1.82 35.29 -8.45
CA PHE A 2 -0.47 34.66 -8.46
C PHE A 2 0.09 34.73 -7.04
N VAL A 3 0.35 33.56 -6.45
CA VAL A 3 1.04 33.49 -5.17
C VAL A 3 2.45 34.03 -5.38
N LYS A 4 2.83 35.08 -4.64
CA LYS A 4 4.20 35.58 -4.63
C LYS A 4 5.12 34.43 -4.32
N LYS A 5 6.14 34.24 -5.18
CA LYS A 5 7.21 33.27 -4.96
C LYS A 5 7.81 33.59 -3.57
N ALA A 6 7.57 32.72 -2.60
CA ALA A 6 8.20 32.88 -1.29
C ALA A 6 9.73 32.78 -1.49
N ASP A 7 10.49 33.60 -0.73
CA ASP A 7 11.95 33.47 -0.66
C ASP A 7 12.30 32.12 -0.05
N PHE A 8 12.38 31.12 -0.91
CA PHE A 8 12.70 29.76 -0.51
C PHE A 8 14.20 29.62 -0.30
N ARG A 9 14.61 29.44 0.94
CA ARG A 9 15.97 29.07 1.27
C ARG A 9 16.06 27.56 1.38
N PRO A 10 16.98 26.92 0.62
CA PRO A 10 17.20 25.47 0.76
C PRO A 10 17.61 25.12 2.18
N PHE A 11 17.21 23.95 2.66
CA PHE A 11 17.69 23.44 3.93
C PHE A 11 19.22 23.19 3.86
N GLU A 12 19.95 23.51 4.91
CA GLU A 12 21.39 23.25 5.00
C GLU A 12 21.71 21.76 4.94
N LYS A 13 20.81 20.94 5.45
CA LYS A 13 20.90 19.47 5.41
C LYS A 13 19.76 18.89 4.60
N LYS A 14 20.05 17.80 3.90
CA LYS A 14 19.03 17.05 3.15
C LYS A 14 17.94 16.55 4.09
N VAL A 15 16.71 16.91 3.80
CA VAL A 15 15.53 16.36 4.49
C VAL A 15 14.96 15.26 3.61
N TRP A 16 14.88 14.06 4.15
CA TRP A 16 14.30 12.92 3.46
C TRP A 16 12.78 12.94 3.59
N LEU A 17 12.07 12.66 2.51
CA LEU A 17 10.60 12.60 2.51
C LEU A 17 10.07 11.48 3.41
N ALA A 18 10.71 10.32 3.33
CA ALA A 18 10.40 9.17 4.18
C ALA A 18 11.71 8.43 4.49
N SER A 19 12.04 8.37 5.78
CA SER A 19 13.17 7.59 6.27
C SER A 19 12.63 6.47 7.16
N PRO A 20 13.07 5.21 6.97
CA PRO A 20 12.72 4.13 7.88
C PRO A 20 13.15 4.47 9.31
N THR A 21 12.32 4.17 10.27
CA THR A 21 12.64 4.28 11.70
C THR A 21 12.61 2.89 12.30
N MET A 22 13.72 2.51 12.93
CA MET A 22 13.84 1.25 13.64
C MET A 22 13.42 1.44 15.09
N HIS A 23 12.68 0.50 15.64
CA HIS A 23 12.14 0.56 17.00
C HIS A 23 12.86 -0.41 17.96
N GLY A 24 13.77 -1.26 17.43
CA GLY A 24 14.64 -2.15 18.18
C GLY A 24 14.21 -3.62 18.22
N GLU A 25 12.98 -3.94 17.87
CA GLU A 25 12.47 -5.32 17.89
C GLU A 25 12.61 -6.04 16.52
N GLU A 26 12.95 -5.33 15.45
CA GLU A 26 12.96 -5.85 14.08
C GLU A 26 13.87 -7.05 13.92
N LEU A 27 15.09 -6.97 14.47
CA LEU A 27 16.05 -8.07 14.40
C LEU A 27 15.60 -9.32 15.17
N LYS A 28 14.84 -9.15 16.24
CA LYS A 28 14.26 -10.25 16.98
C LYS A 28 13.26 -11.02 16.12
N TYR A 29 12.31 -10.33 15.49
CA TYR A 29 11.33 -10.96 14.61
C TYR A 29 11.97 -11.57 13.35
N MET A 30 12.99 -10.91 12.79
CA MET A 30 13.73 -11.46 11.66
C MET A 30 14.48 -12.74 12.07
N LYS A 31 15.12 -12.74 13.24
CA LYS A 31 15.82 -13.93 13.75
C LYS A 31 14.87 -15.07 14.04
N GLU A 32 13.73 -14.81 14.65
CA GLU A 32 12.70 -15.81 14.91
C GLU A 32 12.19 -16.44 13.61
N ALA A 33 11.89 -15.63 12.60
CA ALA A 33 11.47 -16.12 11.29
C ALA A 33 12.55 -16.99 10.64
N TYR A 34 13.82 -16.61 10.77
CA TYR A 34 14.96 -17.38 10.29
C TYR A 34 15.11 -18.72 11.03
N ASP A 35 15.11 -18.69 12.36
CA ASP A 35 15.32 -19.86 13.20
C ASP A 35 14.19 -20.90 13.04
N THR A 36 12.97 -20.42 12.78
CA THR A 36 11.78 -21.26 12.58
C THR A 36 11.53 -21.65 11.12
N ASN A 37 12.37 -21.16 10.20
CA ASN A 37 12.23 -21.36 8.75
C ASN A 37 10.92 -20.79 8.16
N TRP A 38 10.34 -19.79 8.79
CA TRP A 38 9.14 -19.07 8.30
C TRP A 38 9.50 -17.75 7.61
N MET A 39 10.40 -17.82 6.64
CA MET A 39 10.88 -16.65 5.87
C MET A 39 10.12 -16.46 4.53
N SER A 40 8.93 -17.02 4.40
CA SER A 40 8.14 -16.92 3.18
C SER A 40 6.86 -16.13 3.40
N THR A 41 5.90 -16.27 2.48
CA THR A 41 4.60 -15.60 2.53
C THR A 41 3.63 -16.15 3.59
N VAL A 42 4.06 -17.15 4.34
CA VAL A 42 3.28 -17.79 5.40
C VAL A 42 4.12 -17.78 6.68
N GLY A 43 3.49 -17.61 7.82
CA GLY A 43 4.16 -17.64 9.12
C GLY A 43 3.43 -16.80 10.17
N GLU A 44 3.81 -16.96 11.42
CA GLU A 44 3.13 -16.33 12.55
C GLU A 44 3.20 -14.79 12.49
N ASN A 45 4.34 -14.24 12.09
CA ASN A 45 4.50 -12.78 11.98
C ASN A 45 3.51 -12.16 10.99
N ILE A 46 3.28 -12.81 9.84
CA ILE A 46 2.31 -12.34 8.84
C ILE A 46 0.89 -12.47 9.38
N ASN A 47 0.56 -13.61 9.96
CA ASN A 47 -0.75 -13.85 10.55
C ASN A 47 -1.09 -12.81 11.63
N GLU A 48 -0.11 -12.46 12.47
CA GLU A 48 -0.29 -11.46 13.52
C GLU A 48 -0.44 -10.04 12.95
N VAL A 49 0.30 -9.68 11.90
CA VAL A 49 0.13 -8.41 11.19
C VAL A 49 -1.28 -8.30 10.60
N GLU A 50 -1.77 -9.35 9.96
CA GLU A 50 -3.12 -9.40 9.38
C GLU A 50 -4.20 -9.30 10.48
N ARG A 51 -4.03 -10.01 11.59
CA ARG A 51 -4.93 -9.96 12.73
C ARG A 51 -5.02 -8.56 13.33
N ILE A 52 -3.86 -7.94 13.62
CA ILE A 52 -3.80 -6.59 14.19
C ILE A 52 -4.35 -5.56 13.20
N ALA A 53 -4.04 -5.67 11.92
CA ALA A 53 -4.53 -4.77 10.89
C ALA A 53 -6.07 -4.85 10.78
N ALA A 54 -6.64 -6.05 10.80
CA ALA A 54 -8.09 -6.24 10.78
C ALA A 54 -8.76 -5.62 12.02
N GLU A 55 -8.20 -5.87 13.21
CA GLU A 55 -8.68 -5.30 14.46
C GLU A 55 -8.64 -3.76 14.46
N LYS A 56 -7.50 -3.18 14.09
CA LYS A 56 -7.31 -1.72 14.04
C LYS A 56 -8.21 -1.03 13.02
N ALA A 57 -8.45 -1.67 11.88
CA ALA A 57 -9.32 -1.17 10.82
C ALA A 57 -10.81 -1.45 11.09
N GLY A 58 -11.15 -2.25 12.09
CA GLY A 58 -12.53 -2.65 12.39
C GLY A 58 -13.18 -3.49 11.29
N VAL A 59 -12.36 -4.28 10.56
CA VAL A 59 -12.82 -5.17 9.48
C VAL A 59 -12.65 -6.63 9.86
N LYS A 60 -13.38 -7.51 9.16
CA LYS A 60 -13.36 -8.94 9.47
C LYS A 60 -12.05 -9.62 9.08
N TYR A 61 -11.44 -9.17 8.00
CA TYR A 61 -10.21 -9.75 7.45
C TYR A 61 -9.26 -8.67 6.97
N ALA A 62 -7.97 -8.95 7.05
CA ALA A 62 -6.91 -8.21 6.37
C ALA A 62 -6.00 -9.21 5.65
N VAL A 63 -5.36 -8.78 4.59
CA VAL A 63 -4.43 -9.60 3.81
C VAL A 63 -3.17 -8.80 3.55
N ALA A 64 -2.03 -9.34 3.98
CA ALA A 64 -0.73 -8.74 3.71
C ALA A 64 -0.29 -9.00 2.27
N LEU A 65 0.16 -7.96 1.61
CA LEU A 65 0.67 -8.02 0.24
C LEU A 65 2.09 -7.44 0.19
N ALA A 66 2.84 -7.78 -0.86
CA ALA A 66 4.23 -7.39 -1.01
C ALA A 66 4.45 -5.86 -1.01
N SER A 67 3.44 -5.07 -1.41
CA SER A 67 3.47 -3.61 -1.34
C SER A 67 2.08 -3.00 -1.51
N CYS A 68 1.97 -1.69 -1.30
CA CYS A 68 0.72 -0.96 -1.47
C CYS A 68 0.22 -0.97 -2.94
N THR A 69 1.10 -1.00 -3.93
CA THR A 69 0.71 -0.99 -5.35
C THR A 69 -0.17 -2.18 -5.74
N PRO A 70 0.22 -3.45 -5.47
CA PRO A 70 -0.67 -4.58 -5.72
C PRO A 70 -1.94 -4.56 -4.86
N ALA A 71 -1.88 -4.02 -3.64
CA ALA A 71 -3.08 -3.86 -2.82
C ALA A 71 -4.10 -2.92 -3.48
N LEU A 72 -3.66 -1.76 -3.95
CA LEU A 72 -4.49 -0.82 -4.69
C LEU A 72 -5.03 -1.43 -5.99
N HIS A 73 -4.20 -2.17 -6.72
CA HIS A 73 -4.62 -2.88 -7.93
C HIS A 73 -5.77 -3.84 -7.65
N LEU A 74 -5.66 -4.68 -6.62
CA LEU A 74 -6.73 -5.58 -6.22
C LEU A 74 -7.98 -4.84 -5.75
N CYS A 75 -7.84 -3.76 -4.98
CA CYS A 75 -8.97 -2.94 -4.55
C CYS A 75 -9.75 -2.37 -5.74
N VAL A 76 -9.07 -1.84 -6.75
CA VAL A 76 -9.73 -1.30 -7.95
C VAL A 76 -10.42 -2.41 -8.74
N LYS A 77 -9.80 -3.58 -8.88
CA LYS A 77 -10.41 -4.74 -9.56
C LYS A 77 -11.66 -5.23 -8.82
N LEU A 78 -11.59 -5.40 -7.51
CA LEU A 78 -12.73 -5.83 -6.69
C LEU A 78 -13.87 -4.79 -6.68
N ALA A 79 -13.52 -3.51 -6.65
CA ALA A 79 -14.51 -2.44 -6.80
C ALA A 79 -15.17 -2.48 -8.18
N GLY A 80 -14.40 -2.71 -9.25
CA GLY A 80 -14.92 -2.90 -10.60
C GLY A 80 -15.87 -4.08 -10.72
N GLU A 81 -15.52 -5.21 -10.13
CA GLU A 81 -16.41 -6.39 -10.07
C GLU A 81 -17.72 -6.06 -9.34
N LYS A 82 -17.63 -5.46 -8.17
CA LYS A 82 -18.81 -5.11 -7.36
C LYS A 82 -19.71 -4.09 -8.06
N LEU A 83 -19.16 -3.10 -8.73
CA LEU A 83 -19.91 -1.99 -9.32
C LEU A 83 -20.41 -2.28 -10.73
N TYR A 84 -19.70 -3.10 -11.50
CA TYR A 84 -19.94 -3.28 -12.93
C TYR A 84 -20.15 -4.74 -13.34
N GLY A 85 -20.03 -5.68 -12.41
CA GLY A 85 -20.31 -7.10 -12.65
C GLY A 85 -19.26 -7.87 -13.47
N LYS A 86 -18.14 -7.23 -13.87
CA LYS A 86 -17.04 -7.94 -14.52
C LYS A 86 -16.15 -8.61 -13.47
N PRO A 87 -15.84 -9.92 -13.61
CA PRO A 87 -14.98 -10.61 -12.65
C PRO A 87 -13.65 -9.92 -12.43
N ALA A 88 -13.21 -9.78 -11.19
CA ALA A 88 -11.95 -9.11 -10.84
C ALA A 88 -10.73 -9.78 -11.48
N ILE A 89 -10.81 -11.07 -11.76
CA ILE A 89 -9.75 -11.82 -12.47
C ILE A 89 -9.66 -11.45 -13.96
N SER A 90 -10.71 -10.89 -14.57
CA SER A 90 -10.71 -10.51 -15.97
C SER A 90 -9.89 -9.24 -16.22
N HIS A 91 -9.36 -9.10 -17.44
CA HIS A 91 -8.81 -7.84 -17.90
C HIS A 91 -9.94 -6.84 -18.20
N GLY A 92 -9.65 -5.55 -18.01
CA GLY A 92 -10.60 -4.49 -18.33
C GLY A 92 -11.81 -4.42 -17.40
N ALA A 93 -11.69 -4.86 -16.15
CA ALA A 93 -12.78 -4.79 -15.16
C ALA A 93 -13.30 -3.36 -14.94
N VAL A 94 -12.45 -2.36 -15.13
CA VAL A 94 -12.78 -0.93 -15.00
C VAL A 94 -12.48 -0.14 -16.29
N GLU A 95 -12.35 -0.82 -17.43
CA GLU A 95 -12.09 -0.17 -18.71
C GLU A 95 -13.16 0.88 -19.03
N GLY A 96 -12.73 2.08 -19.44
CA GLY A 96 -13.59 3.23 -19.69
C GLY A 96 -14.23 3.85 -18.45
N LYS A 97 -13.86 3.41 -17.24
CA LYS A 97 -14.31 3.98 -15.97
C LYS A 97 -13.32 5.04 -15.45
N ARG A 98 -13.79 5.87 -14.54
CA ARG A 98 -12.96 6.91 -13.90
C ARG A 98 -12.65 6.50 -12.48
N VAL A 99 -11.37 6.62 -12.12
CA VAL A 99 -10.89 6.46 -10.75
C VAL A 99 -10.41 7.83 -10.27
N PHE A 100 -10.99 8.33 -9.20
CA PHE A 100 -10.59 9.60 -8.60
C PHE A 100 -9.49 9.35 -7.56
N CYS A 101 -8.48 10.19 -7.57
CA CYS A 101 -7.39 10.17 -6.61
C CYS A 101 -6.95 11.61 -6.26
N SER A 102 -6.16 11.76 -5.20
CA SER A 102 -5.53 13.03 -4.89
C SER A 102 -4.46 13.37 -5.93
N ASP A 103 -4.28 14.64 -6.25
CA ASP A 103 -3.17 15.15 -7.05
C ASP A 103 -1.85 15.21 -6.25
N MET A 104 -1.93 15.12 -4.92
CA MET A 104 -0.79 14.98 -4.02
C MET A 104 -0.61 13.52 -3.59
N THR A 105 -0.37 12.63 -4.54
CA THR A 105 -0.17 11.21 -4.27
C THR A 105 1.13 10.70 -4.90
N PHE A 106 1.60 9.56 -4.40
CA PHE A 106 2.75 8.88 -4.98
C PHE A 106 2.39 8.32 -6.36
N ASP A 107 3.30 8.43 -7.33
CA ASP A 107 3.07 8.01 -8.72
C ASP A 107 2.54 6.58 -8.84
N ALA A 108 3.09 5.65 -8.08
CA ALA A 108 2.64 4.26 -8.05
C ALA A 108 1.17 4.08 -7.63
N THR A 109 0.54 5.07 -7.01
CA THR A 109 -0.89 5.04 -6.65
C THR A 109 -1.80 5.16 -7.88
N LEU A 110 -1.34 5.87 -8.91
CA LEU A 110 -2.10 6.09 -10.16
C LEU A 110 -2.06 4.87 -11.08
N ASN A 111 -0.93 4.16 -11.08
CA ASN A 111 -0.68 3.04 -11.99
C ASN A 111 -1.71 1.91 -11.93
N PRO A 112 -2.23 1.49 -10.76
CA PRO A 112 -3.25 0.46 -10.69
C PRO A 112 -4.53 0.80 -11.48
N GLY A 113 -4.96 2.06 -11.44
CA GLY A 113 -6.14 2.49 -12.21
C GLY A 113 -5.92 2.60 -13.72
N ALA A 114 -4.66 2.82 -14.13
CA ALA A 114 -4.31 3.00 -15.54
C ALA A 114 -4.04 1.69 -16.29
N ARG A 115 -3.87 0.57 -15.58
CA ARG A 115 -3.42 -0.72 -16.15
C ARG A 115 -4.42 -1.87 -15.99
N ILE A 116 -5.65 -1.58 -15.62
CA ILE A 116 -6.68 -2.60 -15.37
C ILE A 116 -7.65 -2.73 -16.56
#